data_6f427f5e4dc872de0c74594aa8f7a109
#
_entry.id   6f427f5e4dc872de0c74594aa8f7a109
#
_cell.length_a   1.000
_cell.length_b   1.000
_cell.length_c   1.000
_cell.angle_alpha   90.00
_cell.angle_beta   90.00
_cell.angle_gamma   90.00
#
_symmetry.space_group_name_H-M   'P 1'
#
loop_
_entity.id
_entity.type
_entity.pdbx_description
1 polymer ?
#
loop_
_entity_poly.entity_id
_entity_poly.type
_entity_poly.pdbx_seq_one_letter_code
_entity_poly.pdbx_strand_id
1 'polypeptide(L)'
;MFRLKESEENAFRALSESIISHPDYQSMKKLRAHGRLTVFDHSISVARCALAMNRRLKLKADEQQLITGALLHDFYLYDWHDARIDVPLFKMHGYTHPFTACRNASERFELTGMEKNIIESHMWPLTLRTLPHSREAWIVCLCDKIIATEELFKR
;
A
#
# COMPACT_ATOMS: atom_id res chain seq x y z
N MET A 1 -12.84 -7.41 -10.33
CA MET A 1 -12.29 -6.44 -9.35
C MET A 1 -13.07 -6.43 -8.05
N PHE A 2 -12.37 -6.42 -6.92
CA PHE A 2 -12.98 -6.26 -5.60
C PHE A 2 -13.23 -4.77 -5.35
N ARG A 3 -14.51 -4.39 -5.15
CA ARG A 3 -14.91 -3.01 -4.83
C ARG A 3 -15.75 -3.02 -3.57
N LEU A 4 -15.61 -2.00 -2.73
CA LEU A 4 -16.46 -1.81 -1.57
C LEU A 4 -17.91 -1.56 -2.01
N LYS A 5 -18.84 -2.07 -1.21
CA LYS A 5 -20.24 -1.70 -1.28
C LYS A 5 -20.43 -0.37 -0.56
N GLU A 6 -21.47 0.36 -0.88
CA GLU A 6 -21.80 1.61 -0.21
C GLU A 6 -21.92 1.46 1.32
N SER A 7 -22.52 0.36 1.77
CA SER A 7 -22.62 0.04 3.20
C SER A 7 -21.27 -0.22 3.90
N GLU A 8 -20.21 -0.46 3.14
CA GLU A 8 -18.86 -0.74 3.65
C GLU A 8 -17.98 0.53 3.71
N GLU A 9 -18.37 1.59 2.97
CA GLU A 9 -17.60 2.84 2.91
C GLU A 9 -17.47 3.54 4.27
N ASN A 10 -18.51 3.47 5.11
CA ASN A 10 -18.44 4.04 6.46
C ASN A 10 -17.41 3.33 7.35
N ALA A 11 -17.36 2.00 7.26
CA ALA A 11 -16.35 1.22 7.98
C ALA A 11 -14.94 1.54 7.47
N PHE A 12 -14.75 1.61 6.14
CA PHE A 12 -13.48 2.02 5.56
C PHE A 12 -13.04 3.38 6.04
N ARG A 13 -13.94 4.37 6.02
CA ARG A 13 -13.67 5.73 6.49
C ARG A 13 -13.23 5.75 7.96
N ALA A 14 -13.97 5.06 8.83
CA ALA A 14 -13.65 5.00 10.25
C ALA A 14 -12.26 4.40 10.52
N LEU A 15 -11.86 3.36 9.77
CA LEU A 15 -10.58 2.68 9.92
C LEU A 15 -9.39 3.42 9.28
N SER A 16 -9.65 4.34 8.34
CA SER A 16 -8.62 5.01 7.54
C SER A 16 -8.38 6.48 7.90
N GLU A 17 -9.33 7.12 8.60
CA GLU A 17 -9.37 8.57 8.84
C GLU A 17 -8.08 9.12 9.44
N SER A 18 -7.55 8.48 10.48
CA SER A 18 -6.34 8.94 11.19
C SER A 18 -5.10 8.97 10.31
N ILE A 19 -5.01 8.06 9.34
CA ILE A 19 -3.90 8.00 8.39
C ILE A 19 -4.14 8.99 7.25
N ILE A 20 -5.33 8.95 6.65
CA ILE A 20 -5.64 9.77 5.48
C ILE A 20 -5.58 11.27 5.81
N SER A 21 -5.98 11.68 7.01
CA SER A 21 -5.94 13.09 7.44
C SER A 21 -4.53 13.59 7.78
N HIS A 22 -3.54 12.71 7.92
CA HIS A 22 -2.18 13.11 8.27
C HIS A 22 -1.54 13.95 7.16
N PRO A 23 -0.89 15.10 7.48
CA PRO A 23 -0.32 16.01 6.46
C PRO A 23 0.66 15.33 5.50
N ASP A 24 1.54 14.47 6.02
CA ASP A 24 2.52 13.76 5.18
C ASP A 24 1.83 12.72 4.27
N TYR A 25 0.73 12.09 4.71
CA TYR A 25 -0.06 11.23 3.85
C TYR A 25 -0.73 12.04 2.73
N GLN A 26 -1.26 13.21 3.04
CA GLN A 26 -1.82 14.13 2.05
C GLN A 26 -0.78 14.60 1.02
N SER A 27 0.50 14.70 1.41
CA SER A 27 1.58 15.08 0.49
C SER A 27 1.78 14.08 -0.66
N MET A 28 1.37 12.82 -0.48
CA MET A 28 1.44 11.78 -1.53
C MET A 28 0.60 12.11 -2.76
N LYS A 29 -0.33 13.06 -2.67
CA LYS A 29 -1.07 13.60 -3.83
C LYS A 29 -0.18 14.30 -4.86
N LYS A 30 1.04 14.69 -4.46
CA LYS A 30 2.04 15.31 -5.34
C LYS A 30 2.96 14.30 -6.01
N LEU A 31 2.93 13.04 -5.57
CA LEU A 31 3.80 11.98 -6.04
C LEU A 31 3.07 11.12 -7.06
N ARG A 32 3.72 10.82 -8.19
CA ARG A 32 3.15 9.94 -9.22
C ARG A 32 3.39 8.48 -8.85
N ALA A 33 2.35 7.66 -8.99
CA ALA A 33 2.43 6.22 -8.91
C ALA A 33 2.55 5.62 -10.34
N HIS A 34 1.44 5.22 -10.92
CA HIS A 34 1.36 4.63 -12.24
C HIS A 34 0.51 5.51 -13.17
N GLY A 35 1.06 5.86 -14.33
CA GLY A 35 0.34 6.66 -15.32
C GLY A 35 0.03 8.08 -14.82
N ARG A 36 -1.27 8.41 -14.72
CA ARG A 36 -1.75 9.73 -14.24
C ARG A 36 -2.13 9.75 -12.76
N LEU A 37 -2.11 8.59 -12.10
CA LEU A 37 -2.55 8.46 -10.71
C LEU A 37 -1.45 8.83 -9.74
N THR A 38 -1.84 9.39 -8.61
CA THR A 38 -0.92 9.70 -7.52
C THR A 38 -0.71 8.48 -6.62
N VAL A 39 0.38 8.48 -5.86
CA VAL A 39 0.63 7.45 -4.83
C VAL A 39 -0.50 7.43 -3.80
N PHE A 40 -1.09 8.59 -3.49
CA PHE A 40 -2.28 8.72 -2.65
C PHE A 40 -3.47 7.93 -3.21
N ASP A 41 -3.83 8.14 -4.49
CA ASP A 41 -4.97 7.47 -5.13
C ASP A 41 -4.75 5.96 -5.22
N HIS A 42 -3.54 5.54 -5.58
CA HIS A 42 -3.13 4.15 -5.63
C HIS A 42 -3.28 3.47 -4.27
N SER A 43 -2.69 4.02 -3.22
CA SER A 43 -2.75 3.43 -1.88
C SER A 43 -4.17 3.31 -1.33
N ILE A 44 -5.04 4.30 -1.58
CA ILE A 44 -6.47 4.21 -1.22
C ILE A 44 -7.16 3.10 -2.02
N SER A 45 -6.86 2.98 -3.31
CA SER A 45 -7.45 1.94 -4.16
C SER A 45 -7.04 0.54 -3.70
N VAL A 46 -5.78 0.35 -3.32
CA VAL A 46 -5.27 -0.92 -2.76
C VAL A 46 -5.97 -1.24 -1.43
N ALA A 47 -6.08 -0.27 -0.51
CA ALA A 47 -6.74 -0.49 0.78
C ALA A 47 -8.23 -0.84 0.64
N ARG A 48 -8.95 -0.18 -0.28
CA ARG A 48 -10.35 -0.52 -0.59
C ARG A 48 -10.48 -1.92 -1.21
N CYS A 49 -9.60 -2.26 -2.14
CA CYS A 49 -9.56 -3.59 -2.73
C CYS A 49 -9.31 -4.68 -1.67
N ALA A 50 -8.37 -4.43 -0.76
CA ALA A 50 -8.01 -5.35 0.31
C ALA A 50 -9.19 -5.61 1.27
N LEU A 51 -9.86 -4.55 1.72
CA LEU A 51 -11.05 -4.68 2.58
C LEU A 51 -12.18 -5.43 1.87
N ALA A 52 -12.44 -5.09 0.61
CA ALA A 52 -13.49 -5.76 -0.19
C ALA A 52 -13.17 -7.24 -0.42
N MET A 53 -11.90 -7.58 -0.69
CA MET A 53 -11.45 -8.96 -0.85
C MET A 53 -11.60 -9.74 0.45
N ASN A 54 -11.13 -9.18 1.58
CA ASN A 54 -11.26 -9.80 2.90
C ASN A 54 -12.70 -10.17 3.22
N ARG A 55 -13.63 -9.23 3.03
CA ARG A 55 -15.05 -9.43 3.34
C ARG A 55 -15.73 -10.41 2.40
N ARG A 56 -15.54 -10.28 1.09
CA ARG A 56 -16.19 -11.15 0.09
C ARG A 56 -15.73 -12.58 0.15
N LEU A 57 -14.43 -12.80 0.36
CA LEU A 57 -13.85 -14.13 0.46
C LEU A 57 -13.87 -14.67 1.90
N LYS A 58 -14.40 -13.89 2.86
CA LYS A 58 -14.49 -14.25 4.30
C LYS A 58 -13.14 -14.70 4.86
N LEU A 59 -12.07 -13.98 4.54
CA LEU A 59 -10.70 -14.34 4.89
C LEU A 59 -10.39 -14.14 6.38
N LYS A 60 -11.25 -13.39 7.11
CA LYS A 60 -11.11 -13.11 8.55
C LYS A 60 -9.78 -12.43 8.90
N ALA A 61 -9.27 -11.58 8.04
CA ALA A 61 -8.13 -10.73 8.33
C ALA A 61 -8.55 -9.62 9.29
N ASP A 62 -7.60 -9.16 10.10
CA ASP A 62 -7.79 -7.97 10.95
C ASP A 62 -7.90 -6.72 10.07
N GLU A 63 -9.10 -6.12 10.03
CA GLU A 63 -9.39 -5.02 9.11
C GLU A 63 -8.61 -3.75 9.43
N GLN A 64 -8.29 -3.47 10.70
CA GLN A 64 -7.49 -2.31 11.08
C GLN A 64 -6.06 -2.46 10.57
N GLN A 65 -5.42 -3.59 10.86
CA GLN A 65 -4.05 -3.84 10.42
C GLN A 65 -3.95 -3.95 8.90
N LEU A 66 -4.95 -4.58 8.27
CA LEU A 66 -5.04 -4.70 6.82
C LEU A 66 -5.08 -3.33 6.13
N ILE A 67 -5.95 -2.42 6.61
CA ILE A 67 -6.12 -1.08 6.05
C ILE A 67 -4.91 -0.21 6.35
N THR A 68 -4.38 -0.24 7.58
CA THR A 68 -3.16 0.50 7.94
C THR A 68 -2.00 0.10 7.04
N GLY A 69 -1.72 -1.19 6.91
CA GLY A 69 -0.65 -1.69 6.06
C GLY A 69 -0.85 -1.34 4.58
N ALA A 70 -2.08 -1.49 4.08
CA ALA A 70 -2.42 -1.15 2.69
C ALA A 70 -2.29 0.34 2.38
N LEU A 71 -2.69 1.23 3.28
CA LEU A 71 -2.54 2.68 3.10
C LEU A 71 -1.07 3.10 3.10
N LEU A 72 -0.24 2.45 3.91
CA LEU A 72 1.14 2.85 4.14
C LEU A 72 2.18 2.05 3.32
N HIS A 73 1.75 1.08 2.48
CA HIS A 73 2.70 0.22 1.75
C HIS A 73 3.64 1.02 0.84
N ASP A 74 3.16 2.12 0.26
CA ASP A 74 3.90 3.02 -0.64
C ASP A 74 4.20 4.40 -0.01
N PHE A 75 4.34 4.47 1.32
CA PHE A 75 4.62 5.71 2.04
C PHE A 75 6.10 6.11 1.99
N TYR A 76 6.70 6.13 0.77
CA TYR A 76 8.12 6.41 0.57
C TYR A 76 8.47 7.91 0.47
N LEU A 77 7.52 8.81 0.20
CA LEU A 77 7.62 10.28 0.29
C LEU A 77 8.69 10.95 -0.61
N TYR A 78 9.05 10.35 -1.73
CA TYR A 78 9.94 10.95 -2.74
C TYR A 78 9.43 10.65 -4.16
N ASP A 79 9.80 11.49 -5.14
CA ASP A 79 9.48 11.20 -6.56
C ASP A 79 10.55 10.28 -7.16
N TRP A 80 10.18 9.03 -7.38
CA TRP A 80 11.09 8.03 -7.94
C TRP A 80 11.30 8.19 -9.47
N HIS A 81 10.45 8.98 -10.16
CA HIS A 81 10.63 9.28 -11.56
C HIS A 81 11.82 10.23 -11.80
N ASP A 82 12.20 10.99 -10.78
CA ASP A 82 13.38 11.86 -10.83
C ASP A 82 14.68 11.08 -10.49
N ALA A 83 14.57 9.83 -10.08
CA ALA A 83 15.72 9.00 -9.76
C ALA A 83 16.53 8.68 -11.02
N ARG A 84 17.84 8.97 -10.99
CA ARG A 84 18.76 8.68 -12.09
C ARG A 84 18.84 7.18 -12.36
N ILE A 85 18.92 6.84 -13.65
CA ILE A 85 18.91 5.46 -14.17
C ILE A 85 20.16 4.65 -13.78
N ASP A 86 21.23 5.30 -13.33
CA ASP A 86 22.55 4.69 -13.05
C ASP A 86 22.71 4.14 -11.62
N VAL A 87 21.69 3.49 -11.06
CA VAL A 87 21.80 2.82 -9.77
C VAL A 87 21.78 1.30 -9.93
N PRO A 88 22.58 0.56 -9.13
CA PRO A 88 22.53 -0.90 -9.13
C PRO A 88 21.11 -1.42 -8.89
N LEU A 89 20.75 -2.57 -9.52
CA LEU A 89 19.42 -3.16 -9.47
C LEU A 89 18.82 -3.22 -8.05
N PHE A 90 19.62 -3.65 -7.07
CA PHE A 90 19.19 -3.74 -5.67
C PHE A 90 19.00 -2.39 -4.95
N LYS A 91 19.41 -1.27 -5.58
CA LYS A 91 19.14 0.10 -5.12
C LYS A 91 18.00 0.77 -5.90
N MET A 92 17.43 0.10 -6.89
CA MET A 92 16.30 0.62 -7.65
C MET A 92 15.07 0.73 -6.76
N HIS A 93 14.19 1.66 -7.11
CA HIS A 93 12.94 1.95 -6.38
C HIS A 93 12.15 0.68 -6.02
N GLY A 94 11.93 -0.21 -6.97
CA GLY A 94 11.17 -1.45 -6.75
C GLY A 94 11.71 -2.35 -5.63
N TYR A 95 13.03 -2.29 -5.34
CA TYR A 95 13.66 -3.08 -4.30
C TYR A 95 13.78 -2.37 -2.95
N THR A 96 13.78 -1.05 -2.94
CA THR A 96 14.11 -0.25 -1.75
C THR A 96 12.91 0.46 -1.14
N HIS A 97 11.89 0.81 -1.95
CA HIS A 97 10.77 1.61 -1.46
C HIS A 97 9.96 0.95 -0.32
N PRO A 98 9.79 -0.40 -0.26
CA PRO A 98 9.04 -0.99 0.85
C PRO A 98 9.69 -0.70 2.22
N PHE A 99 11.03 -0.74 2.28
CA PHE A 99 11.78 -0.46 3.51
C PHE A 99 11.78 1.04 3.85
N THR A 100 11.87 1.90 2.82
CA THR A 100 11.72 3.34 2.99
C THR A 100 10.32 3.71 3.47
N ALA A 101 9.29 3.11 2.87
CA ALA A 101 7.90 3.29 3.29
C ALA A 101 7.69 2.85 4.74
N CYS A 102 8.19 1.69 5.13
CA CYS A 102 8.09 1.17 6.49
C CYS A 102 8.79 2.08 7.50
N ARG A 103 9.99 2.57 7.19
CA ARG A 103 10.71 3.54 8.04
C ARG A 103 9.94 4.84 8.19
N ASN A 104 9.52 5.46 7.10
CA ASN A 104 8.76 6.72 7.13
C ASN A 104 7.44 6.58 7.90
N ALA A 105 6.74 5.46 7.72
CA ALA A 105 5.52 5.17 8.45
C ALA A 105 5.77 4.96 9.94
N SER A 106 6.84 4.25 10.32
CA SER A 106 7.21 4.00 11.72
C SER A 106 7.63 5.27 12.47
N GLU A 107 8.10 6.29 11.76
CA GLU A 107 8.43 7.60 12.35
C GLU A 107 7.19 8.45 12.68
N ARG A 108 6.03 8.15 12.09
CA ARG A 108 4.80 8.96 12.15
C ARG A 108 3.61 8.25 12.77
N PHE A 109 3.62 6.94 12.74
CA PHE A 109 2.53 6.08 13.22
C PHE A 109 3.09 4.97 14.10
N GLU A 110 2.34 4.61 15.13
CA GLU A 110 2.66 3.41 15.93
C GLU A 110 2.24 2.16 15.15
N LEU A 111 3.21 1.47 14.56
CA LEU A 111 2.98 0.28 13.77
C LEU A 111 3.23 -1.00 14.54
N THR A 112 2.32 -1.96 14.41
CA THR A 112 2.53 -3.33 14.87
C THR A 112 3.56 -4.06 14.01
N GLY A 113 4.08 -5.18 14.51
CA GLY A 113 4.98 -6.04 13.71
C GLY A 113 4.30 -6.59 12.44
N MET A 114 2.97 -6.84 12.49
CA MET A 114 2.21 -7.28 11.32
C MET A 114 2.10 -6.18 10.28
N GLU A 115 1.78 -4.95 10.67
CA GLU A 115 1.70 -3.80 9.76
C GLU A 115 3.04 -3.52 9.08
N LYS A 116 4.16 -3.61 9.82
CA LYS A 116 5.51 -3.52 9.25
C LYS A 116 5.76 -4.62 8.22
N ASN A 117 5.40 -5.88 8.53
CA ASN A 117 5.54 -6.97 7.57
C ASN A 117 4.68 -6.76 6.32
N ILE A 118 3.44 -6.26 6.45
CA ILE A 118 2.59 -5.92 5.30
C ILE A 118 3.33 -4.93 4.38
N ILE A 119 3.85 -3.84 4.95
CA ILE A 119 4.54 -2.79 4.19
C ILE A 119 5.81 -3.34 3.53
N GLU A 120 6.66 -4.03 4.26
CA GLU A 120 7.96 -4.50 3.75
C GLU A 120 7.85 -5.65 2.74
N SER A 121 6.77 -6.46 2.79
CA SER A 121 6.63 -7.64 1.95
C SER A 121 5.74 -7.47 0.73
N HIS A 122 5.10 -6.29 0.54
CA HIS A 122 4.13 -6.12 -0.54
C HIS A 122 4.72 -6.33 -1.94
N MET A 123 6.02 -6.11 -2.13
CA MET A 123 6.71 -6.35 -3.41
C MET A 123 7.13 -7.80 -3.64
N TRP A 124 6.81 -8.73 -2.76
CA TRP A 124 7.06 -10.15 -3.02
C TRP A 124 6.36 -10.59 -4.34
N PRO A 125 6.97 -11.43 -5.23
CA PRO A 125 8.28 -12.08 -5.10
C PRO A 125 9.46 -11.25 -5.66
N LEU A 126 9.28 -10.03 -6.10
CA LEU A 126 10.37 -9.18 -6.60
C LEU A 126 11.46 -9.01 -5.52
N THR A 127 11.03 -8.74 -4.28
CA THR A 127 11.91 -8.74 -3.12
C THR A 127 11.75 -10.04 -2.34
N LEU A 128 12.78 -10.87 -2.32
CA LEU A 128 12.80 -12.11 -1.54
C LEU A 128 13.25 -11.89 -0.09
N ARG A 129 13.68 -10.68 0.24
CA ARG A 129 14.22 -10.34 1.56
C ARG A 129 13.16 -10.41 2.66
N THR A 130 11.91 -10.07 2.35
CA THR A 130 10.82 -10.11 3.30
C THR A 130 9.64 -10.88 2.68
N LEU A 131 9.24 -11.97 3.33
CA LEU A 131 8.08 -12.75 2.93
C LEU A 131 6.81 -12.22 3.62
N PRO A 132 5.64 -12.30 2.96
CA PRO A 132 4.37 -12.10 3.64
C PRO A 132 4.14 -13.21 4.69
N HIS A 133 3.99 -12.84 5.96
CA HIS A 133 3.86 -13.79 7.07
C HIS A 133 2.42 -13.94 7.57
N SER A 134 1.50 -13.10 7.08
CA SER A 134 0.11 -13.12 7.50
C SER A 134 -0.84 -13.09 6.30
N ARG A 135 -2.10 -13.42 6.53
CA ARG A 135 -3.15 -13.28 5.49
C ARG A 135 -3.30 -11.83 5.04
N GLU A 136 -3.16 -10.88 5.96
CA GLU A 136 -3.17 -9.44 5.71
C GLU A 136 -2.07 -9.05 4.71
N ALA A 137 -0.84 -9.52 4.94
CA ALA A 137 0.29 -9.27 4.06
C ALA A 137 0.08 -9.88 2.66
N TRP A 138 -0.45 -11.10 2.56
CA TRP A 138 -0.79 -11.71 1.28
C TRP A 138 -1.91 -10.98 0.53
N ILE A 139 -2.95 -10.53 1.25
CA ILE A 139 -4.05 -9.77 0.66
C ILE A 139 -3.52 -8.47 0.07
N VAL A 140 -2.72 -7.70 0.81
CA VAL A 140 -2.16 -6.43 0.33
C VAL A 140 -1.21 -6.65 -0.84
N CYS A 141 -0.31 -7.62 -0.75
CA CYS A 141 0.60 -7.99 -1.83
C CYS A 141 -0.14 -8.32 -3.14
N LEU A 142 -1.26 -9.03 -3.06
CA LEU A 142 -2.09 -9.37 -4.21
C LEU A 142 -2.89 -8.18 -4.73
N CYS A 143 -3.53 -7.42 -3.83
CA CYS A 143 -4.33 -6.24 -4.19
C CYS A 143 -3.49 -5.16 -4.84
N ASP A 144 -2.27 -4.92 -4.36
CA ASP A 144 -1.33 -3.99 -4.99
C ASP A 144 -1.11 -4.35 -6.47
N LYS A 145 -0.81 -5.60 -6.77
CA LYS A 145 -0.59 -6.08 -8.15
C LYS A 145 -1.85 -5.99 -9.03
N ILE A 146 -3.00 -6.30 -8.48
CA ILE A 146 -4.29 -6.18 -9.18
C ILE A 146 -4.54 -4.70 -9.53
N ILE A 147 -4.41 -3.80 -8.58
CA ILE A 147 -4.67 -2.37 -8.78
C ILE A 147 -3.65 -1.78 -9.74
N ALA A 148 -2.34 -2.03 -9.56
CA ALA A 148 -1.31 -1.56 -10.46
C ALA A 148 -1.55 -2.02 -11.92
N THR A 149 -1.96 -3.27 -12.10
CA THR A 149 -2.32 -3.80 -13.42
C THR A 149 -3.52 -3.06 -14.02
N GLU A 150 -4.59 -2.85 -13.25
CA GLU A 150 -5.76 -2.11 -13.74
C GLU A 150 -5.43 -0.66 -14.09
N GLU A 151 -4.57 -0.01 -13.31
CA GLU A 151 -4.12 1.37 -13.56
C GLU A 151 -3.34 1.51 -14.85
N LEU A 152 -2.52 0.51 -15.19
CA LEU A 152 -1.79 0.46 -16.46
C LEU A 152 -2.71 0.31 -17.67
N PHE A 153 -3.83 -0.42 -17.54
CA PHE A 153 -4.78 -0.61 -18.64
C PHE A 153 -5.80 0.52 -18.81
N LYS A 154 -5.92 1.43 -17.85
CA LYS A 154 -6.82 2.60 -17.93
C LYS A 154 -6.20 3.83 -18.63
N ARG A 155 -5.12 3.63 -19.38
CA ARG A 155 -4.45 4.69 -20.15
C ARG A 155 -5.26 5.15 -21.35
#